data_55c6e603331429cad56775f9073f3ce8
#
_entry.id   55c6e603331429cad56775f9073f3ce8
#
_cell.length_a   1.000
_cell.length_b   1.000
_cell.length_c   1.000
_cell.angle_alpha   90.00
_cell.angle_beta   90.00
_cell.angle_gamma   90.00
#
_symmetry.space_group_name_H-M   'P 1'
#
loop_
_entity.id
_entity.type
_entity.pdbx_description
1 polymer ?
#
loop_
_entity_poly.entity_id
_entity_poly.type
_entity_poly.pdbx_seq_one_letter_code
_entity_poly.pdbx_strand_id
1 'polypeptide(L)'
;MSTKTPTRSRYQTTRHRKPTTYRRSHGWGLLSLLPFMKKGRRWPWLLGGIGILVLYVWAFYYFFVGPTGFRWRALYGDAKYPAGYEIHGIDISHYQGTINWNRLRYSAMVDGCPIRFIIIKATEGSSRVDENFSDNFDNAREYGFIRGAYHFWSNKSSARDQAYYFLSKVHLEEGDLPPVLDIEHMPQGKSVEDFQMDVLTWLHIVEDKYHVKPIIYTYYK
;
A
#
# COMPACT_ATOMS: atom_id res chain seq x y z
N MET A 1 -107.09 -4.46 -4.83
CA MET A 1 -107.29 -3.23 -5.60
C MET A 1 -105.99 -2.96 -6.33
N SER A 2 -105.94 -3.41 -7.60
CA SER A 2 -106.05 -2.58 -8.80
C SER A 2 -105.01 -1.46 -8.82
N THR A 3 -104.19 -1.33 -9.80
CA THR A 3 -104.31 -1.43 -11.26
C THR A 3 -102.90 -1.32 -11.90
N LYS A 4 -102.57 -2.21 -12.84
CA LYS A 4 -102.18 -2.04 -14.24
C LYS A 4 -101.23 -0.91 -14.65
N THR A 5 -100.08 -1.39 -15.21
CA THR A 5 -99.34 -1.09 -16.45
C THR A 5 -99.75 0.16 -17.29
N PRO A 6 -98.92 0.72 -18.21
CA PRO A 6 -98.13 0.01 -19.19
C PRO A 6 -96.79 0.70 -19.65
N THR A 7 -95.95 -0.11 -20.25
CA THR A 7 -95.01 0.01 -21.34
C THR A 7 -94.90 1.29 -22.13
N ARG A 8 -93.62 1.78 -22.39
CA ARG A 8 -93.27 2.30 -23.69
C ARG A 8 -91.75 2.18 -23.99
N SER A 9 -91.47 1.40 -25.00
CA SER A 9 -90.24 1.29 -25.74
C SER A 9 -89.75 2.63 -26.35
N ARG A 10 -88.53 2.90 -26.32
CA ARG A 10 -87.93 3.77 -27.32
C ARG A 10 -86.42 3.46 -27.58
N TYR A 11 -86.26 3.08 -28.75
CA TYR A 11 -85.11 2.96 -29.65
C TYR A 11 -83.74 3.52 -29.18
N GLN A 12 -82.80 2.69 -29.37
CA GLN A 12 -81.36 2.91 -29.32
C GLN A 12 -80.90 3.80 -30.45
N THR A 13 -80.05 4.74 -30.16
CA THR A 13 -79.10 5.31 -31.14
C THR A 13 -77.67 4.97 -30.71
N THR A 14 -77.12 4.02 -31.43
CA THR A 14 -75.70 3.64 -31.35
C THR A 14 -74.83 4.77 -31.88
N ARG A 15 -74.12 5.47 -31.00
CA ARG A 15 -73.03 6.34 -31.38
C ARG A 15 -71.76 5.53 -31.47
N HIS A 16 -71.31 5.30 -32.65
CA HIS A 16 -69.95 4.82 -32.94
C HIS A 16 -68.95 5.84 -32.41
N ARG A 17 -68.23 5.50 -31.33
CA ARG A 17 -66.99 6.17 -30.93
C ARG A 17 -65.85 5.65 -31.78
N LYS A 18 -65.24 6.51 -32.54
CA LYS A 18 -63.94 6.26 -33.24
C LYS A 18 -62.87 5.94 -32.22
N PRO A 19 -61.99 4.95 -32.45
CA PRO A 19 -60.88 4.68 -31.56
C PRO A 19 -59.84 5.82 -31.66
N THR A 20 -59.53 6.46 -30.55
CA THR A 20 -58.41 7.36 -30.43
C THR A 20 -57.10 6.59 -30.59
N THR A 21 -56.42 6.82 -31.67
CA THR A 21 -55.05 6.32 -31.86
C THR A 21 -54.13 6.97 -30.86
N TYR A 22 -53.72 6.22 -29.85
CA TYR A 22 -52.69 6.58 -28.90
C TYR A 22 -51.34 6.58 -29.64
N ARG A 23 -50.85 7.76 -29.94
CA ARG A 23 -49.51 7.98 -30.53
C ARG A 23 -48.48 7.66 -29.50
N ARG A 24 -47.89 6.47 -29.57
CA ARG A 24 -46.79 6.01 -28.74
C ARG A 24 -45.56 6.87 -29.09
N SER A 25 -45.17 7.76 -28.18
CA SER A 25 -43.92 8.50 -28.27
C SER A 25 -42.75 7.49 -28.22
N HIS A 26 -41.98 7.42 -29.29
CA HIS A 26 -40.75 6.64 -29.33
C HIS A 26 -39.75 7.40 -28.49
N GLY A 27 -39.63 7.03 -27.23
CA GLY A 27 -38.44 7.37 -26.44
C GLY A 27 -37.24 6.62 -27.04
N TRP A 28 -36.34 7.36 -27.62
CA TRP A 28 -35.03 6.84 -28.06
C TRP A 28 -34.22 6.52 -26.83
N GLY A 29 -34.36 5.32 -26.30
CA GLY A 29 -33.47 4.80 -25.30
C GLY A 29 -32.15 4.42 -25.93
N LEU A 30 -31.06 4.73 -25.30
CA LEU A 30 -29.66 4.39 -25.70
C LEU A 30 -29.49 2.90 -26.04
N LEU A 31 -30.41 2.06 -25.56
CA LEU A 31 -30.45 0.61 -25.80
C LEU A 31 -30.93 0.18 -27.19
N SER A 32 -31.50 1.09 -28.01
CA SER A 32 -31.96 0.79 -29.38
C SER A 32 -30.82 0.72 -30.41
N LEU A 33 -29.62 1.12 -30.01
CA LEU A 33 -28.44 1.07 -30.88
C LEU A 33 -27.71 -0.28 -30.89
N LEU A 34 -28.20 -1.28 -30.12
CA LEU A 34 -27.60 -2.61 -30.09
C LEU A 34 -28.49 -3.60 -30.88
N PRO A 35 -28.18 -3.86 -32.17
CA PRO A 35 -29.02 -4.68 -33.07
C PRO A 35 -29.05 -6.18 -32.73
N PHE A 36 -28.37 -6.61 -31.64
CA PHE A 36 -28.21 -8.02 -31.32
C PHE A 36 -29.01 -8.54 -30.12
N MET A 37 -29.88 -7.74 -29.52
CA MET A 37 -30.72 -8.23 -28.41
C MET A 37 -31.99 -8.95 -28.89
N LYS A 38 -31.85 -10.05 -29.63
CA LYS A 38 -32.94 -11.00 -29.77
C LYS A 38 -33.15 -11.71 -28.43
N LYS A 39 -34.37 -11.56 -27.91
CA LYS A 39 -34.90 -12.18 -26.69
C LYS A 39 -34.59 -13.69 -26.71
N GLY A 40 -33.60 -14.15 -25.94
CA GLY A 40 -33.32 -15.57 -25.80
C GLY A 40 -31.84 -16.00 -25.72
N ARG A 41 -30.90 -15.17 -26.11
CA ARG A 41 -29.49 -15.57 -26.11
C ARG A 41 -28.60 -14.59 -25.34
N ARG A 42 -28.75 -14.59 -24.02
CA ARG A 42 -27.91 -13.75 -23.12
C ARG A 42 -26.52 -14.36 -22.88
N TRP A 43 -26.33 -15.59 -23.27
CA TRP A 43 -25.11 -16.36 -23.01
C TRP A 43 -23.81 -15.80 -23.60
N PRO A 44 -23.78 -15.33 -24.86
CA PRO A 44 -22.55 -14.74 -25.41
C PRO A 44 -22.11 -13.46 -24.68
N TRP A 45 -23.06 -12.67 -24.17
CA TRP A 45 -22.76 -11.48 -23.37
C TRP A 45 -22.24 -11.82 -21.97
N LEU A 46 -22.76 -12.87 -21.35
CA LEU A 46 -22.25 -13.39 -20.09
C LEU A 46 -20.85 -13.95 -20.25
N LEU A 47 -20.56 -14.70 -21.32
CA LEU A 47 -19.22 -15.18 -21.61
C LEU A 47 -18.25 -14.03 -21.91
N GLY A 48 -18.69 -13.01 -22.67
CA GLY A 48 -17.90 -11.80 -22.91
C GLY A 48 -17.57 -11.04 -21.62
N GLY A 49 -18.56 -10.87 -20.75
CA GLY A 49 -18.38 -10.23 -19.44
C GLY A 49 -17.42 -11.00 -18.53
N ILE A 50 -17.56 -12.33 -18.49
CA ILE A 50 -16.63 -13.19 -17.73
C ILE A 50 -15.21 -13.11 -18.33
N GLY A 51 -15.08 -13.11 -19.65
CA GLY A 51 -13.78 -12.95 -20.31
C GLY A 51 -13.09 -11.63 -19.97
N ILE A 52 -13.84 -10.53 -19.99
CA ILE A 52 -13.33 -9.20 -19.59
C ILE A 52 -12.94 -9.19 -18.11
N LEU A 53 -13.76 -9.78 -17.23
CA LEU A 53 -13.45 -9.87 -15.81
C LEU A 53 -12.18 -10.69 -15.55
N VAL A 54 -12.03 -11.83 -16.20
CA VAL A 54 -10.82 -12.67 -16.09
C VAL A 54 -9.59 -11.91 -16.58
N LEU A 55 -9.70 -11.22 -17.70
CA LEU A 55 -8.61 -10.42 -18.26
C LEU A 55 -8.25 -9.25 -17.34
N TYR A 56 -9.24 -8.60 -16.74
CA TYR A 56 -9.02 -7.54 -15.75
C TYR A 56 -8.33 -8.07 -14.48
N VAL A 57 -8.82 -9.19 -13.92
CA VAL A 57 -8.21 -9.83 -12.75
C VAL A 57 -6.77 -10.29 -13.06
N TRP A 58 -6.55 -10.88 -14.25
CA TRP A 58 -5.22 -11.28 -14.70
C TRP A 58 -4.29 -10.09 -14.87
N ALA A 59 -4.74 -9.01 -15.52
CA ALA A 59 -3.96 -7.79 -15.69
C ALA A 59 -3.68 -7.12 -14.34
N PHE A 60 -4.69 -7.03 -13.45
CA PHE A 60 -4.51 -6.52 -12.10
C PHE A 60 -3.47 -7.33 -11.32
N TYR A 61 -3.58 -8.67 -11.35
CA TYR A 61 -2.60 -9.53 -10.69
C TYR A 61 -1.21 -9.36 -11.30
N TYR A 62 -1.10 -9.37 -12.62
CA TYR A 62 0.17 -9.23 -13.34
C TYR A 62 0.86 -7.88 -13.06
N PHE A 63 0.11 -6.77 -13.10
CA PHE A 63 0.69 -5.43 -12.93
C PHE A 63 0.83 -4.99 -11.47
N PHE A 64 -0.01 -5.46 -10.57
CA PHE A 64 -0.05 -4.93 -9.18
C PHE A 64 0.36 -5.94 -8.12
N VAL A 65 0.20 -7.24 -8.34
CA VAL A 65 0.46 -8.28 -7.33
C VAL A 65 1.61 -9.20 -7.75
N GLY A 66 1.82 -9.36 -9.05
CA GLY A 66 2.80 -10.29 -9.60
C GLY A 66 4.26 -9.95 -9.24
N PRO A 67 5.15 -10.96 -9.27
CA PRO A 67 6.55 -10.81 -8.87
C PRO A 67 7.40 -9.95 -9.81
N THR A 68 6.83 -9.43 -10.88
CA THR A 68 7.54 -8.64 -11.91
C THR A 68 7.99 -7.24 -11.46
N GLY A 69 7.68 -6.84 -10.22
CA GLY A 69 8.21 -5.62 -9.63
C GLY A 69 7.78 -4.30 -10.29
N PHE A 70 6.83 -4.34 -11.24
CA PHE A 70 6.39 -3.13 -11.96
C PHE A 70 5.93 -2.03 -11.00
N ARG A 71 5.24 -2.41 -9.92
CA ARG A 71 4.81 -1.46 -8.88
C ARG A 71 5.99 -0.73 -8.23
N TRP A 72 7.07 -1.44 -7.95
CA TRP A 72 8.28 -0.88 -7.35
C TRP A 72 9.03 0.01 -8.33
N ARG A 73 9.20 -0.42 -9.58
CA ARG A 73 9.83 0.40 -10.62
C ARG A 73 9.03 1.65 -10.96
N ALA A 74 7.69 1.56 -11.01
CA ALA A 74 6.83 2.69 -11.31
C ALA A 74 6.79 3.73 -10.18
N LEU A 75 6.94 3.31 -8.91
CA LEU A 75 6.88 4.20 -7.75
C LEU A 75 8.25 4.75 -7.34
N TYR A 76 9.31 3.95 -7.49
CA TYR A 76 10.63 4.28 -6.94
C TYR A 76 11.72 4.41 -8.02
N GLY A 77 11.40 4.16 -9.28
CA GLY A 77 12.37 4.13 -10.37
C GLY A 77 13.31 2.92 -10.29
N ASP A 78 14.29 2.89 -11.17
CA ASP A 78 15.39 1.91 -11.06
C ASP A 78 16.34 2.37 -9.94
N ALA A 79 16.46 1.57 -8.90
CA ALA A 79 17.43 1.83 -7.85
C ALA A 79 18.84 1.86 -8.47
N LYS A 80 19.51 2.99 -8.38
CA LYS A 80 20.89 3.12 -8.82
C LYS A 80 21.79 2.67 -7.68
N TYR A 81 22.33 1.46 -7.79
CA TYR A 81 23.35 1.00 -6.85
C TYR A 81 24.72 1.51 -7.26
N PRO A 82 25.56 1.93 -6.30
CA PRO A 82 26.94 2.27 -6.60
C PRO A 82 27.64 1.04 -7.19
N ALA A 83 28.30 1.21 -8.34
CA ALA A 83 29.06 0.14 -8.97
C ALA A 83 30.35 -0.19 -8.17
N GLY A 84 30.77 -1.45 -8.18
CA GLY A 84 32.05 -1.89 -7.60
C GLY A 84 31.98 -2.34 -6.14
N TYR A 85 30.77 -2.50 -5.57
CA TYR A 85 30.62 -3.08 -4.23
C TYR A 85 30.07 -4.52 -4.33
N GLU A 86 30.69 -5.43 -3.60
CA GLU A 86 30.30 -6.85 -3.55
C GLU A 86 29.41 -7.18 -2.34
N ILE A 87 29.30 -6.26 -1.39
CA ILE A 87 28.54 -6.43 -0.17
C ILE A 87 27.31 -5.52 -0.21
N HIS A 88 26.14 -6.14 -0.22
CA HIS A 88 24.86 -5.43 -0.29
C HIS A 88 24.02 -5.73 0.94
N GLY A 89 23.28 -4.72 1.37
CA GLY A 89 22.27 -4.82 2.40
C GLY A 89 21.00 -4.12 1.99
N ILE A 90 19.97 -4.28 2.79
CA ILE A 90 18.69 -3.57 2.66
C ILE A 90 18.29 -3.00 4.01
N ASP A 91 17.47 -1.95 3.98
CA ASP A 91 16.71 -1.51 5.14
C ASP A 91 15.25 -1.98 5.02
N ILE A 92 14.65 -2.27 6.16
CA ILE A 92 13.26 -2.70 6.25
C ILE A 92 12.54 -2.06 7.44
N SER A 93 11.22 -1.97 7.34
CA SER A 93 10.30 -1.52 8.38
C SER A 93 8.96 -2.23 8.24
N HIS A 94 7.97 -1.88 9.06
CA HIS A 94 6.60 -2.36 8.89
C HIS A 94 6.00 -2.11 7.49
N TYR A 95 6.51 -1.13 6.74
CA TYR A 95 6.02 -0.83 5.38
C TYR A 95 6.22 -1.97 4.39
N GLN A 96 7.20 -2.85 4.61
CA GLN A 96 7.43 -4.04 3.78
C GLN A 96 6.47 -5.17 4.13
N GLY A 97 5.71 -5.05 5.23
CA GLY A 97 4.80 -6.11 5.70
C GLY A 97 5.54 -7.40 6.10
N THR A 98 4.92 -8.53 5.84
CA THR A 98 5.52 -9.84 6.15
C THR A 98 6.64 -10.18 5.18
N ILE A 99 7.84 -10.42 5.70
CA ILE A 99 9.03 -10.78 4.91
C ILE A 99 9.05 -12.29 4.64
N ASN A 100 9.29 -12.66 3.38
CA ASN A 100 9.63 -14.04 3.05
C ASN A 100 11.15 -14.26 3.20
N TRP A 101 11.56 -14.64 4.39
CA TRP A 101 12.98 -14.77 4.79
C TRP A 101 13.73 -15.81 3.96
N ASN A 102 13.10 -16.94 3.61
CA ASN A 102 13.69 -17.94 2.73
C ASN A 102 14.02 -17.34 1.35
N ARG A 103 13.06 -16.62 0.76
CA ARG A 103 13.27 -15.98 -0.53
C ARG A 103 14.34 -14.89 -0.45
N LEU A 104 14.33 -14.09 0.61
CA LEU A 104 15.32 -13.06 0.83
C LEU A 104 16.73 -13.64 0.93
N ARG A 105 16.89 -14.71 1.69
CA ARG A 105 18.20 -15.36 1.92
C ARG A 105 18.76 -16.04 0.68
N TYR A 106 17.93 -16.76 -0.05
CA TYR A 106 18.40 -17.68 -1.09
C TYR A 106 18.14 -17.22 -2.52
N SER A 107 17.31 -16.21 -2.73
CA SER A 107 16.91 -15.77 -4.06
C SER A 107 17.08 -14.27 -4.33
N ALA A 108 17.22 -13.43 -3.30
CA ALA A 108 17.40 -12.00 -3.48
C ALA A 108 18.88 -11.69 -3.75
N MET A 109 19.12 -11.03 -4.88
CA MET A 109 20.45 -10.62 -5.31
C MET A 109 20.42 -9.20 -5.84
N VAL A 110 21.53 -8.49 -5.62
CA VAL A 110 21.82 -7.17 -6.20
C VAL A 110 23.09 -7.34 -7.03
N ASP A 111 23.03 -7.03 -8.32
CA ASP A 111 24.13 -7.20 -9.27
C ASP A 111 24.81 -8.59 -9.21
N GLY A 112 24.02 -9.64 -8.96
CA GLY A 112 24.48 -11.01 -8.82
C GLY A 112 25.08 -11.36 -7.44
N CYS A 113 25.15 -10.41 -6.51
CA CYS A 113 25.62 -10.62 -5.15
C CYS A 113 24.45 -10.80 -4.17
N PRO A 114 24.54 -11.74 -3.23
CA PRO A 114 23.48 -11.94 -2.25
C PRO A 114 23.45 -10.81 -1.22
N ILE A 115 22.26 -10.54 -0.68
CA ILE A 115 22.09 -9.65 0.47
C ILE A 115 22.84 -10.24 1.67
N ARG A 116 23.64 -9.44 2.35
CA ARG A 116 24.47 -9.86 3.49
C ARG A 116 24.00 -9.28 4.82
N PHE A 117 23.48 -8.06 4.82
CA PHE A 117 23.03 -7.40 6.03
C PHE A 117 21.67 -6.74 5.87
N ILE A 118 20.99 -6.53 7.00
CA ILE A 118 19.68 -5.90 7.03
C ILE A 118 19.65 -4.88 8.17
N ILE A 119 19.26 -3.64 7.87
CA ILE A 119 19.05 -2.59 8.87
C ILE A 119 17.54 -2.42 9.06
N ILE A 120 17.07 -2.61 10.30
CA ILE A 120 15.65 -2.77 10.62
C ILE A 120 15.18 -1.57 11.42
N LYS A 121 14.05 -0.94 11.01
CA LYS A 121 13.43 0.13 11.79
C LYS A 121 13.07 -0.40 13.17
N ALA A 122 13.60 0.25 14.21
CA ALA A 122 13.28 -0.10 15.58
C ALA A 122 12.29 0.89 16.19
N THR A 123 12.63 2.18 16.13
CA THR A 123 11.85 3.21 16.81
C THR A 123 11.74 4.49 15.98
N GLU A 124 10.76 5.31 16.32
CA GLU A 124 10.55 6.65 15.76
C GLU A 124 10.16 7.61 16.89
N GLY A 125 10.85 8.73 16.99
CA GLY A 125 10.60 9.68 18.05
C GLY A 125 10.77 9.05 19.45
N SER A 126 10.07 9.57 20.44
CA SER A 126 10.20 9.11 21.82
C SER A 126 9.13 8.11 22.29
N SER A 127 8.28 7.59 21.35
CA SER A 127 7.13 6.78 21.79
C SER A 127 6.66 5.73 20.79
N ARG A 128 7.20 5.68 19.58
CA ARG A 128 6.77 4.73 18.52
C ARG A 128 7.81 3.65 18.33
N VAL A 129 7.42 2.40 18.47
CA VAL A 129 8.19 1.22 18.06
C VAL A 129 7.61 0.72 16.73
N ASP A 130 8.47 0.25 15.86
CA ASP A 130 8.04 -0.43 14.63
C ASP A 130 7.41 -1.78 15.01
N GLU A 131 6.17 -2.01 14.57
CA GLU A 131 5.38 -3.18 14.99
C GLU A 131 6.00 -4.52 14.60
N ASN A 132 6.83 -4.54 13.54
CA ASN A 132 7.51 -5.74 13.06
C ASN A 132 8.97 -5.83 13.54
N PHE A 133 9.44 -4.87 14.36
CA PHE A 133 10.86 -4.81 14.74
C PHE A 133 11.35 -6.10 15.39
N SER A 134 10.68 -6.56 16.45
CA SER A 134 11.13 -7.74 17.20
C SER A 134 11.24 -8.95 16.30
N ASP A 135 10.15 -9.25 15.57
CA ASP A 135 10.10 -10.42 14.69
C ASP A 135 11.13 -10.34 13.56
N ASN A 136 11.26 -9.15 12.94
CA ASN A 136 12.24 -8.96 11.88
C ASN A 136 13.68 -9.05 12.39
N PHE A 137 13.94 -8.54 13.59
CA PHE A 137 15.27 -8.53 14.18
C PHE A 137 15.74 -9.95 14.55
N ASP A 138 14.84 -10.77 15.09
CA ASP A 138 15.12 -12.16 15.42
C ASP A 138 15.28 -13.02 14.15
N ASN A 139 14.35 -12.88 13.21
CA ASN A 139 14.41 -13.60 11.93
C ASN A 139 15.68 -13.26 11.12
N ALA A 140 16.09 -11.98 11.09
CA ALA A 140 17.31 -11.61 10.37
C ALA A 140 18.51 -12.42 10.85
N ARG A 141 18.66 -12.62 12.16
CA ARG A 141 19.70 -13.47 12.74
C ARG A 141 19.49 -14.94 12.40
N GLU A 142 18.27 -15.47 12.58
CA GLU A 142 17.96 -16.88 12.32
C GLU A 142 18.30 -17.29 10.88
N TYR A 143 18.04 -16.40 9.93
CA TYR A 143 18.37 -16.62 8.52
C TYR A 143 19.80 -16.25 8.14
N GLY A 144 20.66 -15.91 9.12
CA GLY A 144 22.10 -15.71 8.95
C GLY A 144 22.46 -14.39 8.26
N PHE A 145 21.66 -13.36 8.42
CA PHE A 145 22.00 -11.98 8.03
C PHE A 145 22.76 -11.29 9.18
N ILE A 146 23.69 -10.43 8.85
CA ILE A 146 24.18 -9.41 9.77
C ILE A 146 23.07 -8.39 9.94
N ARG A 147 22.59 -8.20 11.16
CA ARG A 147 21.46 -7.31 11.43
C ARG A 147 21.91 -6.01 12.07
N GLY A 148 21.14 -4.96 11.87
CA GLY A 148 21.29 -3.68 12.52
C GLY A 148 19.93 -3.06 12.81
N ALA A 149 19.90 -2.08 13.67
CA ALA A 149 18.68 -1.36 14.04
C ALA A 149 18.84 0.13 13.76
N TYR A 150 17.76 0.76 13.24
CA TYR A 150 17.74 2.20 13.07
C TYR A 150 16.65 2.89 13.86
N HIS A 151 16.96 4.11 14.28
CA HIS A 151 16.03 5.06 14.85
C HIS A 151 15.66 6.12 13.82
N PHE A 152 14.38 6.29 13.57
CA PHE A 152 13.88 7.35 12.72
C PHE A 152 13.68 8.63 13.53
N TRP A 153 14.41 9.68 13.18
CA TRP A 153 14.37 10.96 13.89
C TRP A 153 13.02 11.63 13.78
N SER A 154 12.52 12.14 14.91
CA SER A 154 11.31 12.95 14.95
C SER A 154 11.58 14.34 15.50
N ASN A 155 11.12 15.36 14.77
CA ASN A 155 11.22 16.75 15.22
C ASN A 155 10.25 17.12 16.36
N LYS A 156 9.48 16.13 16.88
CA LYS A 156 8.40 16.36 17.87
C LYS A 156 8.83 16.03 19.31
N SER A 157 10.02 15.50 19.52
CA SER A 157 10.53 15.10 20.83
C SER A 157 12.00 15.44 20.98
N SER A 158 12.50 15.52 22.21
CA SER A 158 13.89 15.85 22.48
C SER A 158 14.84 14.75 22.02
N ALA A 159 16.05 15.11 21.65
CA ALA A 159 17.11 14.17 21.28
C ALA A 159 17.36 13.13 22.37
N ARG A 160 17.37 13.58 23.63
CA ARG A 160 17.57 12.73 24.81
C ARG A 160 16.48 11.70 24.97
N ASP A 161 15.20 12.09 24.87
CA ASP A 161 14.09 11.16 25.01
C ASP A 161 14.08 10.13 23.88
N GLN A 162 14.40 10.55 22.67
CA GLN A 162 14.53 9.66 21.52
C GLN A 162 15.65 8.63 21.72
N ALA A 163 16.83 9.07 22.19
CA ALA A 163 17.94 8.18 22.47
C ALA A 163 17.60 7.12 23.53
N TYR A 164 17.06 7.56 24.68
CA TYR A 164 16.65 6.61 25.72
C TYR A 164 15.53 5.68 25.30
N TYR A 165 14.59 6.18 24.49
CA TYR A 165 13.52 5.33 23.95
C TYR A 165 14.10 4.24 23.04
N PHE A 166 15.00 4.61 22.12
CA PHE A 166 15.73 3.65 21.28
C PHE A 166 16.44 2.60 22.15
N LEU A 167 17.24 3.03 23.11
CA LEU A 167 17.97 2.13 24.00
C LEU A 167 17.07 1.21 24.85
N SER A 168 15.83 1.62 25.11
CA SER A 168 14.86 0.80 25.84
C SER A 168 14.26 -0.34 25.00
N LYS A 169 14.37 -0.26 23.67
CA LYS A 169 13.76 -1.22 22.72
C LYS A 169 14.77 -2.06 21.97
N VAL A 170 15.99 -1.55 21.79
CA VAL A 170 17.02 -2.20 20.99
C VAL A 170 18.06 -2.80 21.94
N HIS A 171 18.40 -4.06 21.71
CA HIS A 171 19.47 -4.77 22.40
C HIS A 171 20.40 -5.36 21.36
N LEU A 172 21.50 -4.64 21.06
CA LEU A 172 22.51 -5.11 20.14
C LEU A 172 23.45 -6.07 20.84
N GLU A 173 23.92 -7.06 20.10
CA GLU A 173 24.87 -8.07 20.53
C GLU A 173 26.12 -8.04 19.66
N GLU A 174 27.16 -8.75 20.08
CA GLU A 174 28.38 -8.89 19.26
C GLU A 174 28.04 -9.50 17.90
N GLY A 175 28.54 -8.86 16.83
CA GLY A 175 28.24 -9.22 15.45
C GLY A 175 27.08 -8.46 14.81
N ASP A 176 26.28 -7.72 15.59
CA ASP A 176 25.30 -6.79 15.05
C ASP A 176 25.98 -5.53 14.51
N LEU A 177 25.36 -4.84 13.54
CA LEU A 177 25.84 -3.57 13.03
C LEU A 177 25.73 -2.45 14.09
N PRO A 178 26.54 -1.41 14.02
CA PRO A 178 26.37 -0.23 14.84
C PRO A 178 24.95 0.34 14.73
N PRO A 179 24.44 1.01 15.79
CA PRO A 179 23.15 1.70 15.72
C PRO A 179 23.11 2.72 14.60
N VAL A 180 21.97 2.88 13.94
CA VAL A 180 21.78 3.85 12.87
C VAL A 180 20.78 4.93 13.29
N LEU A 181 21.15 6.19 13.09
CA LEU A 181 20.26 7.34 13.22
C LEU A 181 19.86 7.82 11.83
N ASP A 182 18.57 7.69 11.52
CA ASP A 182 17.98 8.11 10.24
C ASP A 182 17.37 9.51 10.38
N ILE A 183 17.93 10.48 9.66
CA ILE A 183 17.55 11.89 9.68
C ILE A 183 17.20 12.35 8.27
N GLU A 184 15.93 12.52 8.00
CA GLU A 184 15.47 12.95 6.68
C GLU A 184 15.12 14.44 6.60
N HIS A 185 14.75 15.06 7.72
CA HIS A 185 14.26 16.44 7.72
C HIS A 185 14.79 17.24 8.90
N MET A 186 15.30 18.42 8.59
CA MET A 186 15.62 19.44 9.60
C MET A 186 14.33 20.05 10.19
N PRO A 187 14.25 20.28 11.52
CA PRO A 187 13.12 20.96 12.12
C PRO A 187 12.94 22.39 11.61
N GLN A 188 11.71 22.78 11.34
CA GLN A 188 11.41 24.17 10.99
C GLN A 188 11.60 25.08 12.20
N GLY A 189 12.21 26.27 11.97
CA GLY A 189 12.41 27.27 13.02
C GLY A 189 13.55 26.98 14.01
N LYS A 190 14.35 25.94 13.81
CA LYS A 190 15.53 25.63 14.59
C LYS A 190 16.79 26.01 13.79
N SER A 191 17.81 26.55 14.47
CA SER A 191 19.09 26.81 13.82
C SER A 191 19.80 25.50 13.45
N VAL A 192 20.71 25.57 12.49
CA VAL A 192 21.52 24.39 12.11
C VAL A 192 22.36 23.93 13.26
N GLU A 193 22.95 24.89 13.99
CA GLU A 193 23.83 24.65 15.15
C GLU A 193 23.06 23.95 16.28
N ASP A 194 21.85 24.42 16.62
CA ASP A 194 21.02 23.79 17.64
C ASP A 194 20.59 22.37 17.23
N PHE A 195 20.30 22.19 15.95
CA PHE A 195 19.95 20.86 15.45
C PHE A 195 21.13 19.89 15.47
N GLN A 196 22.33 20.36 15.11
CA GLN A 196 23.57 19.59 15.23
C GLN A 196 23.82 19.17 16.69
N MET A 197 23.59 20.06 17.66
CA MET A 197 23.72 19.73 19.08
C MET A 197 22.72 18.67 19.54
N ASP A 198 21.50 18.69 19.03
CA ASP A 198 20.54 17.63 19.29
C ASP A 198 21.00 16.28 18.73
N VAL A 199 21.46 16.27 17.48
CA VAL A 199 21.98 15.05 16.84
C VAL A 199 23.18 14.50 17.62
N LEU A 200 24.14 15.35 17.98
CA LEU A 200 25.29 14.96 18.81
C LEU A 200 24.84 14.42 20.19
N THR A 201 23.82 15.00 20.79
CA THR A 201 23.26 14.50 22.07
C THR A 201 22.77 13.06 21.94
N TRP A 202 22.00 12.76 20.87
CA TRP A 202 21.53 11.39 20.62
C TRP A 202 22.71 10.44 20.39
N LEU A 203 23.65 10.82 19.52
CA LEU A 203 24.82 10.00 19.17
C LEU A 203 25.65 9.65 20.40
N HIS A 204 25.98 10.63 21.27
CA HIS A 204 26.77 10.39 22.48
C HIS A 204 26.06 9.44 23.44
N ILE A 205 24.75 9.62 23.69
CA ILE A 205 24.01 8.74 24.59
C ILE A 205 24.01 7.29 24.11
N VAL A 206 23.88 7.09 22.80
CA VAL A 206 23.85 5.75 22.20
C VAL A 206 25.25 5.15 22.10
N GLU A 207 26.27 5.97 21.77
CA GLU A 207 27.69 5.56 21.79
C GLU A 207 28.12 5.13 23.20
N ASP A 208 27.77 5.90 24.22
CA ASP A 208 28.10 5.58 25.62
C ASP A 208 27.51 4.23 26.06
N LYS A 209 26.35 3.85 25.53
CA LYS A 209 25.71 2.57 25.86
C LYS A 209 26.34 1.38 25.16
N TYR A 210 26.64 1.51 23.87
CA TYR A 210 27.12 0.38 23.06
C TYR A 210 28.63 0.36 22.85
N HIS A 211 29.34 1.43 23.23
CA HIS A 211 30.79 1.62 23.04
C HIS A 211 31.23 1.54 21.57
N VAL A 212 30.29 1.87 20.66
CA VAL A 212 30.54 1.93 19.21
C VAL A 212 29.86 3.18 18.65
N LYS A 213 30.53 3.83 17.72
CA LYS A 213 29.98 5.04 17.05
C LYS A 213 28.75 4.70 16.21
N PRO A 214 27.60 5.34 16.45
CA PRO A 214 26.45 5.19 15.59
C PRO A 214 26.72 5.71 14.18
N ILE A 215 25.98 5.14 13.22
CA ILE A 215 25.98 5.56 11.82
C ILE A 215 24.88 6.62 11.64
N ILE A 216 25.17 7.69 10.92
CA ILE A 216 24.14 8.65 10.48
C ILE A 216 23.74 8.29 9.05
N TYR A 217 22.46 8.08 8.84
CA TYR A 217 21.84 8.05 7.53
C TYR A 217 21.07 9.36 7.31
N THR A 218 21.28 9.99 6.17
CA THR A 218 20.57 11.24 5.86
C THR A 218 20.30 11.33 4.36
N TYR A 219 19.24 12.03 4.02
CA TYR A 219 18.85 12.27 2.64
C TYR A 219 19.49 13.58 2.14
N TYR A 220 20.27 13.48 1.06
CA TYR A 220 20.82 14.65 0.39
C TYR A 220 19.83 15.12 -0.71
N LYS A 221 19.37 16.37 -0.60
CA LYS A 221 18.59 17.05 -1.64
C LYS A 221 19.46 17.95 -2.46
#